data_822824c1dbc74d51c8614e5aac7a7259
#
_entry.id   822824c1dbc74d51c8614e5aac7a7259
#
_cell.length_a   1.000
_cell.length_b   1.000
_cell.length_c   1.000
_cell.angle_alpha   90.00
_cell.angle_beta   90.00
_cell.angle_gamma   90.00
#
_symmetry.space_group_name_H-M   'P 1'
#
loop_
_entity.id
_entity.type
_entity.pdbx_description
1 polymer ?
#
loop_
_entity_poly.entity_id
_entity_poly.type
_entity_poly.pdbx_seq_one_letter_code
_entity_poly.pdbx_strand_id
1 'polypeptide(L)'
;NAVDTIKNSGIELEKLSYQIANWNRVQAQNRMEQLISQYQNKIELVLANNDDMALGAIDAYKKANYTESAWPVFFGIDGTDAGLRALADSELSGTVYNDKEGQAKAMAKMVEAIGTDEEIAEKYVYLPYIKVTSENIGEFLEK
;
A
#
# COMPACT_ATOMS: atom_id res chain seq x y z
N ASN A 1 -12.73 5.93 6.73
CA ASN A 1 -11.38 5.67 6.17
C ASN A 1 -10.59 4.72 7.09
N ALA A 2 -9.35 4.34 6.73
CA ALA A 2 -8.55 3.38 7.51
C ALA A 2 -8.39 3.82 8.98
N VAL A 3 -8.12 5.10 9.23
CA VAL A 3 -7.98 5.66 10.58
C VAL A 3 -9.27 5.50 11.40
N ASP A 4 -10.42 5.79 10.80
CA ASP A 4 -11.71 5.65 11.49
C ASP A 4 -12.01 4.17 11.80
N THR A 5 -11.68 3.26 10.86
CA THR A 5 -11.86 1.82 11.07
C THR A 5 -10.99 1.32 12.24
N ILE A 6 -9.73 1.74 12.32
CA ILE A 6 -8.83 1.36 13.41
C ILE A 6 -9.35 1.91 14.75
N LYS A 7 -9.77 3.18 14.79
CA LYS A 7 -10.35 3.78 16.01
C LYS A 7 -11.63 3.08 16.45
N ASN A 8 -12.49 2.73 15.51
CA ASN A 8 -13.74 2.02 15.79
C ASN A 8 -13.51 0.58 16.31
N SER A 9 -12.34 -0.01 16.08
CA SER A 9 -11.95 -1.30 16.68
C SER A 9 -11.38 -1.18 18.11
N GLY A 10 -11.39 0.02 18.69
CA GLY A 10 -10.94 0.27 20.06
C GLY A 10 -9.44 0.56 20.18
N ILE A 11 -8.73 0.74 19.07
CA ILE A 11 -7.31 1.12 19.08
C ILE A 11 -7.20 2.65 19.12
N GLU A 12 -6.51 3.16 20.14
CA GLU A 12 -6.21 4.58 20.22
C GLU A 12 -5.10 4.95 19.23
N LEU A 13 -5.35 5.99 18.44
CA LEU A 13 -4.39 6.53 17.48
C LEU A 13 -4.16 8.02 17.76
N GLU A 14 -2.90 8.39 17.95
CA GLU A 14 -2.43 9.77 17.92
C GLU A 14 -1.88 10.09 16.52
N LYS A 15 -2.40 11.14 15.90
CA LYS A 15 -1.91 11.59 14.60
C LYS A 15 -0.69 12.50 14.79
N LEU A 16 0.50 11.96 14.56
CA LEU A 16 1.74 12.73 14.62
C LEU A 16 1.90 13.66 13.41
N SER A 17 1.59 13.19 12.20
CA SER A 17 1.76 13.96 10.97
C SER A 17 0.87 13.47 9.84
N TYR A 18 0.70 14.33 8.83
CA TYR A 18 0.15 14.00 7.51
C TYR A 18 1.04 14.66 6.46
N GLN A 19 1.54 13.88 5.51
CA GLN A 19 2.48 14.35 4.49
C GLN A 19 1.98 14.01 3.09
N ILE A 20 2.25 14.90 2.15
CA ILE A 20 1.96 14.67 0.73
C ILE A 20 3.28 14.32 0.02
N ALA A 21 3.33 13.14 -0.61
CA ALA A 21 4.49 12.65 -1.34
C ALA A 21 4.18 12.30 -2.81
N ASN A 22 2.98 12.65 -3.31
CA ASN A 22 2.57 12.57 -4.72
C ASN A 22 2.82 11.18 -5.35
N TRP A 23 2.51 10.10 -4.62
CA TRP A 23 2.76 8.71 -5.02
C TRP A 23 4.21 8.41 -5.40
N ASN A 24 5.15 9.21 -4.93
CA ASN A 24 6.55 9.14 -5.31
C ASN A 24 7.42 8.66 -4.14
N ARG A 25 8.17 7.56 -4.37
CA ARG A 25 9.03 6.89 -3.38
C ARG A 25 10.09 7.84 -2.80
N VAL A 26 10.78 8.61 -3.66
CA VAL A 26 11.84 9.54 -3.20
C VAL A 26 11.28 10.68 -2.37
N GLN A 27 10.12 11.23 -2.76
CA GLN A 27 9.46 12.25 -1.95
C GLN A 27 9.02 11.70 -0.59
N ALA A 28 8.45 10.48 -0.57
CA ALA A 28 8.07 9.81 0.68
C ALA A 28 9.28 9.58 1.59
N GLN A 29 10.41 9.11 1.03
CA GLN A 29 11.67 8.97 1.77
C GLN A 29 12.10 10.30 2.40
N ASN A 30 12.17 11.38 1.61
CA ASN A 30 12.58 12.69 2.11
C ASN A 30 11.66 13.22 3.21
N ARG A 31 10.33 13.00 3.10
CA ARG A 31 9.38 13.36 4.15
C ARG A 31 9.59 12.53 5.42
N MET A 32 9.80 11.22 5.27
CA MET A 32 10.03 10.34 6.41
C MET A 32 11.36 10.64 7.12
N GLU A 33 12.43 11.00 6.41
CA GLU A 33 13.70 11.44 7.02
C GLU A 33 13.48 12.65 7.94
N GLN A 34 12.64 13.62 7.53
CA GLN A 34 12.26 14.76 8.37
C GLN A 34 11.45 14.33 9.60
N LEU A 35 10.49 13.40 9.42
CA LEU A 35 9.68 12.89 10.53
C LEU A 35 10.51 12.09 11.53
N ILE A 36 11.44 11.25 11.06
CA ILE A 36 12.39 10.53 11.93
C ILE A 36 13.22 11.53 12.76
N SER A 37 13.71 12.60 12.14
CA SER A 37 14.46 13.64 12.86
C SER A 37 13.61 14.35 13.93
N GLN A 38 12.31 14.53 13.66
CA GLN A 38 11.40 15.23 14.57
C GLN A 38 10.87 14.34 15.68
N TYR A 39 10.44 13.11 15.35
CA TYR A 39 9.71 12.24 16.27
C TYR A 39 10.54 11.07 16.80
N GLN A 40 11.68 10.78 16.17
CA GLN A 40 12.57 9.66 16.56
C GLN A 40 11.80 8.33 16.65
N ASN A 41 11.88 7.60 17.76
CA ASN A 41 11.25 6.30 17.97
C ASN A 41 9.75 6.39 18.35
N LYS A 42 9.11 7.54 18.19
CA LYS A 42 7.69 7.71 18.54
C LYS A 42 6.73 7.35 17.43
N ILE A 43 7.25 7.09 16.22
CA ILE A 43 6.41 6.69 15.09
C ILE A 43 6.21 5.19 15.20
N GLU A 44 4.96 4.75 15.43
CA GLU A 44 4.59 3.34 15.59
C GLU A 44 3.86 2.80 14.36
N LEU A 45 3.23 3.68 13.56
CA LEU A 45 2.43 3.29 12.41
C LEU A 45 2.60 4.27 11.26
N VAL A 46 2.79 3.74 10.06
CA VAL A 46 2.81 4.48 8.79
C VAL A 46 1.76 3.89 7.86
N LEU A 47 0.76 4.69 7.51
CA LEU A 47 -0.26 4.36 6.51
C LEU A 47 0.04 5.13 5.23
N ALA A 48 0.51 4.46 4.21
CA ALA A 48 0.78 5.05 2.90
C ALA A 48 -0.36 4.74 1.93
N ASN A 49 -0.68 5.69 1.05
CA ASN A 49 -1.73 5.52 0.05
C ASN A 49 -1.30 4.70 -1.17
N ASN A 50 -0.02 4.32 -1.25
CA ASN A 50 0.48 3.30 -2.17
C ASN A 50 1.76 2.64 -1.63
N ASP A 51 2.16 1.52 -2.27
CA ASP A 51 3.35 0.76 -1.88
C ASP A 51 4.64 1.56 -2.07
N ASP A 52 4.77 2.32 -3.15
CA ASP A 52 5.98 3.11 -3.42
C ASP A 52 6.27 4.12 -2.30
N MET A 53 5.23 4.78 -1.76
CA MET A 53 5.42 5.69 -0.63
C MET A 53 5.72 4.94 0.66
N ALA A 54 5.13 3.75 0.88
CA ALA A 54 5.49 2.90 2.01
C ALA A 54 6.96 2.48 1.95
N LEU A 55 7.42 2.02 0.77
CA LEU A 55 8.81 1.65 0.53
C LEU A 55 9.77 2.84 0.70
N GLY A 56 9.36 4.03 0.27
CA GLY A 56 10.13 5.25 0.53
C GLY A 56 10.30 5.56 2.01
N ALA A 57 9.25 5.33 2.81
CA ALA A 57 9.34 5.47 4.26
C ALA A 57 10.28 4.43 4.87
N ILE A 58 10.24 3.17 4.41
CA ILE A 58 11.16 2.10 4.80
C ILE A 58 12.60 2.45 4.44
N ASP A 59 12.85 2.97 3.22
CA ASP A 59 14.18 3.42 2.80
C ASP A 59 14.78 4.48 3.73
N ALA A 60 13.93 5.37 4.28
CA ALA A 60 14.37 6.38 5.25
C ALA A 60 14.85 5.74 6.57
N TYR A 61 14.15 4.71 7.07
CA TYR A 61 14.55 3.97 8.27
C TYR A 61 15.85 3.18 8.04
N LYS A 62 16.00 2.52 6.88
CA LYS A 62 17.25 1.86 6.49
C LYS A 62 18.42 2.85 6.45
N LYS A 63 18.24 3.99 5.82
CA LYS A 63 19.26 5.05 5.73
C LYS A 63 19.64 5.64 7.09
N ALA A 64 18.68 5.74 7.99
CA ALA A 64 18.91 6.22 9.36
C ALA A 64 19.54 5.16 10.29
N ASN A 65 19.83 3.95 9.77
CA ASN A 65 20.39 2.82 10.51
C ASN A 65 19.60 2.40 11.75
N TYR A 66 18.27 2.55 11.71
CA TYR A 66 17.43 1.96 12.74
C TYR A 66 17.40 0.44 12.57
N THR A 67 17.47 -0.29 13.68
CA THR A 67 17.23 -1.75 13.67
C THR A 67 15.77 -2.03 13.33
N GLU A 68 15.50 -3.13 12.62
CA GLU A 68 14.13 -3.49 12.22
C GLU A 68 13.17 -3.59 13.41
N SER A 69 13.67 -3.98 14.59
CA SER A 69 12.87 -4.01 15.83
C SER A 69 12.39 -2.63 16.32
N ALA A 70 12.98 -1.55 15.81
CA ALA A 70 12.61 -0.18 16.11
C ALA A 70 11.79 0.49 14.97
N TRP A 71 11.46 -0.28 13.92
CA TRP A 71 10.66 0.24 12.83
C TRP A 71 9.18 0.32 13.20
N PRO A 72 8.45 1.32 12.68
CA PRO A 72 7.00 1.32 12.75
C PRO A 72 6.40 0.20 11.89
N VAL A 73 5.15 -0.08 12.12
CA VAL A 73 4.35 -0.93 11.23
C VAL A 73 4.03 -0.15 9.97
N PHE A 74 4.35 -0.69 8.79
CA PHE A 74 4.12 -0.06 7.51
C PHE A 74 3.00 -0.74 6.72
N PHE A 75 2.05 0.06 6.20
CA PHE A 75 1.03 -0.42 5.28
C PHE A 75 1.04 0.40 3.98
N GLY A 76 0.90 -0.32 2.86
CA GLY A 76 0.76 0.24 1.51
C GLY A 76 -0.57 -0.10 0.88
N ILE A 77 -0.71 0.26 -0.39
CA ILE A 77 -1.81 -0.08 -1.29
C ILE A 77 -1.20 -0.30 -2.67
N ASP A 78 -1.80 -1.13 -3.47
CA ASP A 78 -1.60 -1.55 -4.86
C ASP A 78 -1.17 -3.00 -4.98
N GLY A 79 -0.39 -3.56 -4.07
CA GLY A 79 0.17 -4.90 -4.21
C GLY A 79 1.15 -4.95 -5.38
N THR A 80 2.03 -3.95 -5.49
CA THR A 80 3.07 -3.92 -6.51
C THR A 80 4.08 -5.03 -6.29
N ASP A 81 4.78 -5.45 -7.34
CA ASP A 81 5.81 -6.50 -7.22
C ASP A 81 6.87 -6.14 -6.17
N ALA A 82 7.22 -4.85 -6.06
CA ALA A 82 8.17 -4.37 -5.04
C ALA A 82 7.54 -4.39 -3.63
N GLY A 83 6.26 -4.00 -3.50
CA GLY A 83 5.52 -4.06 -2.23
C GLY A 83 5.34 -5.50 -1.74
N LEU A 84 4.98 -6.43 -2.65
CA LEU A 84 4.85 -7.85 -2.31
C LEU A 84 6.17 -8.47 -1.86
N ARG A 85 7.30 -8.12 -2.50
CA ARG A 85 8.63 -8.57 -2.05
C ARG A 85 8.98 -8.02 -0.67
N ALA A 86 8.77 -6.73 -0.43
CA ALA A 86 9.01 -6.12 0.88
C ALA A 86 8.13 -6.74 1.97
N LEU A 87 6.90 -7.16 1.62
CA LEU A 87 6.03 -7.89 2.53
C LEU A 87 6.58 -9.30 2.82
N ALA A 88 7.07 -10.01 1.80
CA ALA A 88 7.70 -11.33 1.98
C ALA A 88 8.98 -11.25 2.85
N ASP A 89 9.74 -10.15 2.70
CA ASP A 89 10.94 -9.87 3.48
C ASP A 89 10.62 -9.29 4.88
N SER A 90 9.34 -9.21 5.26
CA SER A 90 8.84 -8.67 6.55
C SER A 90 9.14 -7.18 6.77
N GLU A 91 9.49 -6.43 5.74
CA GLU A 91 9.72 -4.98 5.79
C GLU A 91 8.41 -4.19 5.72
N LEU A 92 7.44 -4.68 4.96
CA LEU A 92 6.08 -4.17 4.86
C LEU A 92 5.14 -5.12 5.62
N SER A 93 4.20 -4.58 6.39
CA SER A 93 3.30 -5.40 7.22
C SER A 93 2.02 -5.81 6.48
N GLY A 94 1.68 -5.09 5.44
CA GLY A 94 0.53 -5.42 4.60
C GLY A 94 0.33 -4.42 3.47
N THR A 95 -0.37 -4.87 2.46
CA THR A 95 -0.84 -4.06 1.34
C THR A 95 -2.25 -4.47 0.93
N VAL A 96 -2.87 -3.70 0.07
CA VAL A 96 -4.15 -4.03 -0.57
C VAL A 96 -3.87 -4.25 -2.04
N TYR A 97 -4.02 -5.50 -2.50
CA TYR A 97 -3.80 -5.85 -3.89
C TYR A 97 -4.89 -5.25 -4.78
N ASN A 98 -4.48 -4.50 -5.79
CA ASN A 98 -5.29 -3.93 -6.83
C ASN A 98 -5.12 -4.79 -8.08
N ASP A 99 -6.14 -5.59 -8.45
CA ASP A 99 -6.07 -6.58 -9.51
C ASP A 99 -5.87 -5.95 -10.90
N LYS A 100 -4.61 -5.65 -11.23
CA LYS A 100 -4.19 -5.04 -12.50
C LYS A 100 -4.57 -5.90 -13.72
N GLU A 101 -4.50 -7.24 -13.57
CA GLU A 101 -4.84 -8.16 -14.68
C GLU A 101 -6.35 -8.25 -14.89
N GLY A 102 -7.12 -8.34 -13.80
CA GLY A 102 -8.57 -8.33 -13.87
C GLY A 102 -9.10 -7.05 -14.49
N GLN A 103 -8.50 -5.90 -14.14
CA GLN A 103 -8.82 -4.60 -14.74
C GLN A 103 -8.52 -4.59 -16.25
N ALA A 104 -7.35 -5.07 -16.66
CA ALA A 104 -6.98 -5.13 -18.07
C ALA A 104 -7.92 -6.06 -18.85
N LYS A 105 -8.26 -7.23 -18.29
CA LYS A 105 -9.22 -8.18 -18.89
C LYS A 105 -10.63 -7.58 -18.99
N ALA A 106 -11.09 -6.88 -17.96
CA ALA A 106 -12.39 -6.22 -17.97
C ALA A 106 -12.45 -5.13 -19.05
N MET A 107 -11.41 -4.29 -19.15
CA MET A 107 -11.32 -3.28 -20.21
C MET A 107 -11.30 -3.90 -21.61
N ALA A 108 -10.53 -4.96 -21.84
CA ALA A 108 -10.48 -5.65 -23.12
C ALA A 108 -11.85 -6.19 -23.55
N LYS A 109 -12.60 -6.82 -22.63
CA LYS A 109 -13.96 -7.28 -22.88
C LYS A 109 -14.92 -6.14 -23.23
N MET A 110 -14.81 -5.00 -22.55
CA MET A 110 -15.65 -3.83 -22.87
C MET A 110 -15.35 -3.28 -24.25
N VAL A 111 -14.07 -3.21 -24.66
CA VAL A 111 -13.67 -2.78 -26.00
C VAL A 111 -14.20 -3.76 -27.08
N GLU A 112 -14.12 -5.05 -26.82
CA GLU A 112 -14.66 -6.10 -27.71
C GLU A 112 -16.18 -5.95 -27.88
N ALA A 113 -16.93 -5.80 -26.79
CA ALA A 113 -18.37 -5.61 -26.84
C ALA A 113 -18.78 -4.35 -27.63
N ILE A 114 -18.05 -3.23 -27.44
CA ILE A 114 -18.28 -2.01 -28.22
C ILE A 114 -18.00 -2.25 -29.71
N GLY A 115 -16.95 -3.01 -30.04
CA GLY A 115 -16.56 -3.28 -31.43
C GLY A 115 -17.51 -4.26 -32.17
N THR A 116 -18.27 -5.06 -31.42
CA THR A 116 -19.22 -6.06 -31.95
C THR A 116 -20.68 -5.61 -31.85
N ASP A 117 -20.94 -4.37 -31.43
CA ASP A 117 -22.29 -3.85 -31.12
C ASP A 117 -23.08 -4.72 -30.11
N GLU A 118 -22.38 -5.45 -29.24
CA GLU A 118 -23.01 -6.18 -28.15
C GLU A 118 -23.54 -5.23 -27.08
N GLU A 119 -24.68 -5.56 -26.50
CA GLU A 119 -25.26 -4.78 -25.41
C GLU A 119 -24.38 -4.89 -24.14
N ILE A 120 -23.88 -3.76 -23.68
CA ILE A 120 -23.18 -3.70 -22.38
C ILE A 120 -24.24 -3.64 -21.28
N ALA A 121 -24.61 -4.82 -20.74
CA ALA A 121 -25.66 -4.96 -19.76
C ALA A 121 -25.35 -4.27 -18.41
N GLU A 122 -24.08 -4.18 -18.04
CA GLU A 122 -23.65 -3.59 -16.77
C GLU A 122 -22.85 -2.30 -16.97
N LYS A 123 -23.31 -1.24 -16.32
CA LYS A 123 -22.65 0.07 -16.37
C LYS A 123 -21.31 0.08 -15.64
N TYR A 124 -21.11 -0.80 -14.66
CA TYR A 124 -19.93 -0.87 -13.80
C TYR A 124 -19.46 -2.32 -13.67
N VAL A 125 -18.16 -2.51 -13.77
CA VAL A 125 -17.49 -3.79 -13.44
C VAL A 125 -16.68 -3.56 -12.17
N TYR A 126 -17.08 -4.22 -11.08
CA TYR A 126 -16.38 -4.14 -9.80
C TYR A 126 -15.41 -5.30 -9.65
N LEU A 127 -14.14 -4.97 -9.38
CA LEU A 127 -13.12 -5.94 -9.03
C LEU A 127 -12.80 -5.80 -7.54
N PRO A 128 -12.69 -6.92 -6.80
CA PRO A 128 -12.43 -6.86 -5.37
C PRO A 128 -11.00 -6.39 -5.10
N TYR A 129 -10.84 -5.56 -4.08
CA TYR A 129 -9.55 -5.33 -3.45
C TYR A 129 -9.27 -6.46 -2.46
N ILE A 130 -8.05 -6.99 -2.47
CA ILE A 130 -7.65 -8.12 -1.63
C ILE A 130 -6.62 -7.67 -0.62
N LYS A 131 -6.91 -7.89 0.67
CA LYS A 131 -5.93 -7.67 1.73
C LYS A 131 -4.80 -8.70 1.60
N VAL A 132 -3.55 -8.24 1.56
CA VAL A 132 -2.35 -9.09 1.51
C VAL A 132 -1.51 -8.83 2.76
N THR A 133 -1.20 -9.90 3.46
CA THR A 133 -0.37 -9.93 4.67
C THR A 133 0.57 -11.12 4.61
N SER A 134 1.40 -11.32 5.63
CA SER A 134 2.26 -12.52 5.74
C SER A 134 1.49 -13.83 5.70
N GLU A 135 0.18 -13.83 6.00
CA GLU A 135 -0.65 -15.03 6.01
C GLU A 135 -0.98 -15.57 4.60
N ASN A 136 -1.06 -14.69 3.60
CA ASN A 136 -1.49 -15.06 2.24
C ASN A 136 -0.56 -14.55 1.12
N ILE A 137 0.60 -13.98 1.46
CA ILE A 137 1.56 -13.44 0.48
C ILE A 137 2.00 -14.50 -0.56
N GLY A 138 2.09 -15.76 -0.18
CA GLY A 138 2.48 -16.85 -1.08
C GLY A 138 1.60 -16.97 -2.33
N GLU A 139 0.32 -16.59 -2.24
CA GLU A 139 -0.61 -16.63 -3.38
C GLU A 139 -0.33 -15.55 -4.44
N PHE A 140 0.51 -14.55 -4.10
CA PHE A 140 0.79 -13.37 -4.93
C PHE A 140 2.22 -13.32 -5.47
N LEU A 141 3.14 -14.11 -4.92
CA LEU A 141 4.55 -14.13 -5.35
C LEU A 141 4.80 -14.98 -6.61
N GLU A 142 3.87 -15.87 -6.95
CA GLU A 142 3.99 -16.78 -8.10
C GLU A 142 3.25 -16.28 -9.36
N LYS A 143 2.74 -15.06 -9.32
CA LYS A 143 2.05 -14.40 -10.43
C LYS A 143 2.97 -13.32 -11.01
#